data_ba07f4529fd6781b0287d48b4ec8cb2f
#
_entry.id   ba07f4529fd6781b0287d48b4ec8cb2f
#
_cell.length_a   1.000
_cell.length_b   1.000
_cell.length_c   1.000
_cell.angle_alpha   90.00
_cell.angle_beta   90.00
_cell.angle_gamma   90.00
#
_symmetry.space_group_name_H-M   'P 1'
#
loop_
_entity.id
_entity.type
_entity.pdbx_description
1 polymer ?
#
loop_
_entity_poly.entity_id
_entity_poly.type
_entity_poly.pdbx_seq_one_letter_code
_entity_poly.pdbx_strand_id
1 'polypeptide(L)'
;MRPKTPILLLLIPLLGLAACRNDDLPGADRQPEGEVYHDMIQLGKKLDDPYTVDNMRTALTKAYPTKADRVDIQTTDLYVRFLPKDDAQLKRLEQTGIYLLDHPMDYQILREGDYYQDPEVGDENITWQYSLVPRDFVFPKDIEYEVLDECFLSEHAPSTRALDQEIDWRVVEKEAYRLTGNEDLWPYATKADETIAMAPSGRITIEDPECNGGKPFGLAGVMVACNVFVKIATCYTDRDGYYQMDVEYTGNPRYRLVFSNEYGFNIGFNLIIIHASVCTLGPGGPEGIDYNITQESDANLFRRSVINNAAYEYYSRCNEADLDITPPPADLRIWVFPDVESSSAAMIHHGTFPNYSIIMELLQKYLAQYTDLGLFVVRLFSPDITIGTKKRHTYADLYDATVHELAHASHFSQAGKVFWDPYIRYILEAFVTEGKEAYGTGGRNGAGFCEVGEMWAYFMEASLYKDRYSVPMPTFGTSFWFRPEIFSYLYERGMTRGEIYRALKPEINSTDLLKEELISMYPERETLIEQTFTLYGK
;
A
#
# COMPACT_ATOMS: atom_id res chain seq x y z
N MET A 1 17.86 -14.66 -28.21
CA MET A 1 17.02 -14.61 -27.02
C MET A 1 15.83 -13.74 -27.38
N ARG A 2 14.61 -14.26 -27.38
CA ARG A 2 13.41 -13.46 -27.61
C ARG A 2 13.08 -12.75 -26.30
N PRO A 3 12.75 -11.44 -26.27
CA PRO A 3 12.27 -10.78 -25.07
C PRO A 3 10.96 -11.43 -24.63
N LYS A 4 10.91 -11.92 -23.40
CA LYS A 4 9.67 -12.40 -22.80
C LYS A 4 8.85 -11.16 -22.40
N THR A 5 7.82 -10.86 -23.17
CA THR A 5 6.79 -9.86 -22.79
C THR A 5 6.25 -10.24 -21.43
N PRO A 6 6.13 -9.33 -20.48
CA PRO A 6 5.63 -9.66 -19.16
C PRO A 6 4.19 -10.14 -19.24
N ILE A 7 3.99 -11.39 -18.98
CA ILE A 7 2.71 -12.13 -18.94
C ILE A 7 1.77 -11.51 -17.89
N LEU A 8 2.34 -10.82 -16.93
CA LEU A 8 1.64 -10.04 -15.90
C LEU A 8 0.65 -9.02 -16.48
N LEU A 9 0.98 -8.35 -17.58
CA LEU A 9 0.09 -7.40 -18.26
C LEU A 9 -1.21 -8.02 -18.84
N LEU A 10 -1.30 -9.35 -18.94
CA LEU A 10 -2.47 -10.04 -19.45
C LEU A 10 -3.41 -10.58 -18.37
N LEU A 11 -2.94 -10.72 -17.15
CA LEU A 11 -3.78 -11.11 -15.99
C LEU A 11 -4.39 -9.91 -15.27
N ILE A 12 -3.70 -8.78 -15.32
CA ILE A 12 -4.21 -7.50 -14.83
C ILE A 12 -5.61 -7.19 -15.41
N PRO A 13 -5.87 -7.34 -16.74
CA PRO A 13 -7.22 -7.22 -17.23
C PRO A 13 -8.24 -8.15 -16.56
N LEU A 14 -7.90 -9.39 -16.23
CA LEU A 14 -8.85 -10.34 -15.62
C LEU A 14 -9.18 -10.01 -14.15
N LEU A 15 -8.23 -9.47 -13.40
CA LEU A 15 -8.47 -8.97 -12.06
C LEU A 15 -9.12 -7.58 -12.09
N GLY A 16 -8.78 -6.77 -13.09
CA GLY A 16 -9.43 -5.50 -13.40
C GLY A 16 -10.78 -5.63 -14.10
N LEU A 17 -11.19 -6.81 -14.53
CA LEU A 17 -12.41 -7.11 -15.27
C LEU A 17 -13.63 -7.35 -14.37
N ALA A 18 -13.41 -7.52 -13.09
CA ALA A 18 -14.48 -7.36 -12.09
C ALA A 18 -14.78 -5.87 -11.86
N ALA A 19 -14.68 -5.04 -12.89
CA ALA A 19 -14.47 -3.62 -12.75
C ALA A 19 -15.70 -2.79 -13.01
N CYS A 20 -15.84 -1.87 -12.16
CA CYS A 20 -16.73 -0.74 -12.21
C CYS A 20 -16.19 0.35 -13.18
N ARG A 21 -16.62 0.39 -14.40
CA ARG A 21 -16.84 1.58 -15.23
C ARG A 21 -16.92 1.33 -16.74
N ASN A 22 -17.99 1.81 -17.32
CA ASN A 22 -18.13 2.03 -18.75
C ASN A 22 -17.63 3.44 -19.09
N ASP A 23 -16.46 3.52 -19.74
CA ASP A 23 -16.15 4.65 -20.57
C ASP A 23 -15.74 4.13 -21.96
N ASP A 24 -16.36 4.72 -23.00
CA ASP A 24 -16.24 4.36 -24.40
C ASP A 24 -14.81 4.04 -24.84
N LEU A 25 -14.61 2.84 -25.40
CA LEU A 25 -13.35 2.40 -25.98
C LEU A 25 -13.14 3.03 -27.36
N PRO A 26 -12.11 3.87 -27.56
CA PRO A 26 -11.54 4.07 -28.89
C PRO A 26 -10.54 2.95 -29.20
N GLY A 27 -10.41 2.63 -30.47
CA GLY A 27 -9.63 1.53 -30.99
C GLY A 27 -8.19 1.45 -30.51
N ALA A 28 -7.73 0.22 -30.42
CA ALA A 28 -6.38 -0.16 -30.04
C ALA A 28 -5.33 0.45 -30.99
N ASP A 29 -4.74 1.56 -30.58
CA ASP A 29 -3.46 1.99 -31.11
C ASP A 29 -2.34 1.42 -30.24
N ARG A 30 -1.55 0.54 -30.85
CA ARG A 30 -0.32 -0.01 -30.26
C ARG A 30 0.67 1.12 -30.09
N GLN A 31 0.98 1.47 -28.85
CA GLN A 31 2.20 2.24 -28.55
C GLN A 31 3.39 1.29 -28.28
N PRO A 32 4.62 1.73 -28.54
CA PRO A 32 5.78 0.86 -28.64
C PRO A 32 6.17 0.24 -27.31
N GLU A 33 6.62 -1.02 -27.42
CA GLU A 33 7.32 -1.76 -26.36
C GLU A 33 8.53 -0.96 -25.88
N GLY A 34 8.49 -0.47 -24.66
CA GLY A 34 9.60 0.21 -24.01
C GLY A 34 9.33 0.43 -22.51
N GLU A 35 10.11 -0.25 -21.69
CA GLU A 35 10.47 0.20 -20.35
C GLU A 35 9.62 -0.24 -19.17
N VAL A 36 9.47 -1.54 -18.97
CA VAL A 36 8.89 -2.15 -17.72
C VAL A 36 9.89 -2.10 -16.52
N TYR A 37 11.10 -1.62 -16.70
CA TYR A 37 12.18 -1.69 -15.69
C TYR A 37 12.66 -0.35 -15.14
N HIS A 38 11.94 0.76 -15.40
CA HIS A 38 12.40 2.08 -14.95
C HIS A 38 12.41 2.27 -13.43
N ASP A 39 11.57 1.53 -12.70
CA ASP A 39 11.39 1.72 -11.26
C ASP A 39 12.26 0.79 -10.40
N MET A 40 13.21 0.06 -11.00
CA MET A 40 14.08 -0.84 -10.25
C MET A 40 15.34 -0.12 -9.75
N ILE A 41 15.65 -0.31 -8.47
CA ILE A 41 16.88 0.17 -7.84
C ILE A 41 18.08 -0.45 -8.57
N GLN A 42 19.07 0.37 -8.89
CA GLN A 42 20.33 -0.08 -9.43
C GLN A 42 21.44 0.10 -8.39
N LEU A 43 21.98 -1.01 -7.95
CA LEU A 43 23.08 -1.03 -6.99
C LEU A 43 24.43 -0.84 -7.67
N GLY A 44 25.34 -0.17 -6.97
CA GLY A 44 26.74 -0.01 -7.34
C GLY A 44 27.65 -0.96 -6.57
N LYS A 45 28.78 -0.45 -6.12
CA LYS A 45 29.75 -1.22 -5.33
C LYS A 45 29.26 -1.43 -3.89
N LYS A 46 29.66 -2.56 -3.29
CA LYS A 46 29.55 -2.77 -1.85
C LYS A 46 30.40 -1.72 -1.12
N LEU A 47 29.85 -1.15 -0.08
CA LEU A 47 30.51 -0.21 0.83
C LEU A 47 30.96 -0.97 2.08
N ASP A 48 31.99 -0.46 2.74
CA ASP A 48 32.40 -0.98 4.05
C ASP A 48 31.52 -0.35 5.14
N ASP A 49 30.76 -1.18 5.87
CA ASP A 49 29.80 -0.68 6.85
C ASP A 49 30.51 -0.15 8.10
N PRO A 50 30.35 1.14 8.45
CA PRO A 50 30.97 1.73 9.65
C PRO A 50 30.48 1.10 10.96
N TYR A 51 29.30 0.49 11.00
CA TYR A 51 28.70 -0.07 12.21
C TYR A 51 29.08 -1.52 12.49
N THR A 52 29.92 -2.16 11.67
CA THR A 52 30.45 -3.48 12.03
C THR A 52 31.23 -3.40 13.34
N VAL A 53 31.16 -4.46 14.15
CA VAL A 53 31.85 -4.54 15.44
C VAL A 53 33.35 -4.22 15.30
N ASP A 54 34.00 -4.70 14.26
CA ASP A 54 35.44 -4.49 14.02
C ASP A 54 35.77 -3.04 13.64
N ASN A 55 34.95 -2.41 12.80
CA ASN A 55 35.11 -1.01 12.43
C ASN A 55 34.89 -0.09 13.64
N MET A 56 33.85 -0.36 14.43
CA MET A 56 33.55 0.41 15.66
C MET A 56 34.64 0.25 16.72
N ARG A 57 35.22 -0.95 16.92
CA ARG A 57 36.38 -1.15 17.82
C ARG A 57 37.61 -0.36 17.35
N THR A 58 37.88 -0.42 16.05
CA THR A 58 39.01 0.31 15.46
C THR A 58 38.80 1.81 15.61
N ALA A 59 37.60 2.31 15.35
CA ALA A 59 37.25 3.70 15.51
C ALA A 59 37.36 4.17 16.98
N LEU A 60 36.86 3.38 17.93
CA LEU A 60 36.98 3.67 19.36
C LEU A 60 38.44 3.78 19.78
N THR A 61 39.28 2.82 19.33
CA THR A 61 40.72 2.83 19.65
C THR A 61 41.43 4.07 19.13
N LYS A 62 41.04 4.54 17.93
CA LYS A 62 41.60 5.77 17.35
C LYS A 62 41.06 7.05 18.00
N ALA A 63 39.77 7.11 18.25
CA ALA A 63 39.13 8.27 18.86
C ALA A 63 39.52 8.43 20.36
N TYR A 64 39.67 7.33 21.09
CA TYR A 64 39.93 7.29 22.51
C TYR A 64 41.05 6.31 22.91
N PRO A 65 42.33 6.54 22.50
CA PRO A 65 43.43 5.59 22.69
C PRO A 65 43.69 5.15 24.13
N THR A 66 43.37 6.02 25.12
CA THR A 66 43.57 5.75 26.52
C THR A 66 42.37 5.15 27.27
N LYS A 67 41.24 5.11 26.59
CA LYS A 67 39.97 4.64 27.18
C LYS A 67 39.45 3.35 26.51
N ALA A 68 39.91 3.05 25.28
CA ALA A 68 39.42 1.92 24.47
C ALA A 68 39.55 0.59 25.21
N ASP A 69 40.62 0.37 25.97
CA ASP A 69 40.82 -0.87 26.73
C ASP A 69 39.80 -1.09 27.88
N ARG A 70 39.00 -0.07 28.21
CA ARG A 70 37.99 -0.13 29.26
C ARG A 70 36.58 -0.36 28.75
N VAL A 71 36.42 -0.32 27.46
CA VAL A 71 35.13 -0.44 26.77
C VAL A 71 35.14 -1.66 25.89
N ASP A 72 34.33 -2.65 26.24
CA ASP A 72 34.19 -3.87 25.45
C ASP A 72 33.02 -3.70 24.46
N ILE A 73 33.35 -3.41 23.21
CA ILE A 73 32.37 -3.40 22.13
C ILE A 73 32.01 -4.84 21.78
N GLN A 74 30.76 -5.21 22.08
CA GLN A 74 30.18 -6.50 21.73
C GLN A 74 29.07 -6.31 20.70
N THR A 75 28.76 -7.33 19.95
CA THR A 75 27.63 -7.37 19.02
C THR A 75 26.33 -6.99 19.76
N THR A 76 25.66 -5.95 19.28
CA THR A 76 24.33 -5.55 19.73
C THR A 76 23.26 -6.09 18.79
N ASP A 77 23.57 -6.07 17.49
CA ASP A 77 22.65 -6.40 16.41
C ASP A 77 23.33 -7.27 15.35
N LEU A 78 22.50 -7.92 14.55
CA LEU A 78 22.94 -8.72 13.41
C LEU A 78 22.36 -8.11 12.14
N TYR A 79 23.19 -7.84 11.16
CA TYR A 79 22.76 -7.57 9.79
C TYR A 79 22.50 -8.89 9.09
N VAL A 80 21.27 -9.10 8.66
CA VAL A 80 20.78 -10.37 8.15
C VAL A 80 19.99 -10.21 6.86
N ARG A 81 19.90 -11.30 6.10
CA ARG A 81 18.95 -11.43 5.00
C ARG A 81 18.14 -12.71 5.12
N PHE A 82 16.89 -12.64 4.72
CA PHE A 82 15.93 -13.74 4.71
C PHE A 82 15.47 -14.03 3.29
N LEU A 83 15.24 -15.31 2.95
CA LEU A 83 14.66 -15.72 1.68
C LEU A 83 13.29 -16.38 1.89
N PRO A 84 12.22 -15.63 2.04
CA PRO A 84 10.87 -16.18 2.20
C PRO A 84 10.41 -16.81 0.87
N LYS A 85 9.79 -18.00 0.96
CA LYS A 85 9.31 -18.78 -0.20
C LYS A 85 7.91 -18.40 -0.64
N ASP A 86 7.15 -17.77 0.24
CA ASP A 86 5.76 -17.41 0.01
C ASP A 86 5.35 -16.22 0.90
N ASP A 87 4.18 -15.70 0.62
CA ASP A 87 3.55 -14.62 1.35
C ASP A 87 3.36 -14.91 2.85
N ALA A 88 3.05 -16.16 3.21
CA ALA A 88 2.86 -16.53 4.60
C ALA A 88 4.17 -16.47 5.40
N GLN A 89 5.30 -16.81 4.77
CA GLN A 89 6.62 -16.66 5.38
C GLN A 89 7.01 -15.19 5.51
N LEU A 90 6.77 -14.39 4.47
CA LEU A 90 7.03 -12.95 4.50
C LEU A 90 6.21 -12.26 5.61
N LYS A 91 4.92 -12.54 5.69
CA LYS A 91 4.03 -12.02 6.73
C LYS A 91 4.48 -12.40 8.15
N ARG A 92 4.99 -13.62 8.35
CA ARG A 92 5.54 -14.01 9.65
C ARG A 92 6.80 -13.23 10.03
N LEU A 93 7.66 -12.89 9.07
CA LEU A 93 8.80 -12.00 9.33
C LEU A 93 8.32 -10.62 9.76
N GLU A 94 7.39 -10.03 9.05
CA GLU A 94 6.81 -8.73 9.39
C GLU A 94 6.16 -8.73 10.79
N GLN A 95 5.47 -9.81 11.15
CA GLN A 95 4.85 -9.97 12.47
C GLN A 95 5.86 -10.04 13.62
N THR A 96 7.14 -10.26 13.35
CA THR A 96 8.20 -10.14 14.38
C THR A 96 8.53 -8.70 14.73
N GLY A 97 7.98 -7.72 13.99
CA GLY A 97 8.24 -6.30 14.19
C GLY A 97 9.54 -5.79 13.57
N ILE A 98 10.23 -6.62 12.77
CA ILE A 98 11.42 -6.18 12.03
C ILE A 98 11.02 -5.44 10.75
N TYR A 99 11.81 -4.45 10.37
CA TYR A 99 11.64 -3.77 9.09
C TYR A 99 12.44 -4.48 8.01
N LEU A 100 11.77 -4.84 6.92
CA LEU A 100 12.34 -5.58 5.80
C LEU A 100 12.64 -4.63 4.62
N LEU A 101 13.81 -4.78 4.03
CA LEU A 101 14.24 -4.11 2.81
C LEU A 101 14.51 -5.16 1.73
N ASP A 102 14.11 -4.87 0.51
CA ASP A 102 14.33 -5.76 -0.64
C ASP A 102 15.76 -5.68 -1.21
N HIS A 103 16.59 -4.78 -0.70
CA HIS A 103 17.96 -4.55 -1.16
C HIS A 103 18.94 -4.43 0.01
N PRO A 104 20.22 -4.75 -0.21
CA PRO A 104 21.24 -4.63 0.82
C PRO A 104 21.50 -3.16 1.20
N MET A 105 21.74 -2.93 2.49
CA MET A 105 21.92 -1.61 3.08
C MET A 105 23.34 -1.05 2.97
N ASP A 106 24.28 -1.89 2.63
CA ASP A 106 25.72 -1.63 2.52
C ASP A 106 26.21 -1.52 1.06
N TYR A 107 25.30 -1.08 0.16
CA TYR A 107 25.62 -0.86 -1.25
C TYR A 107 25.33 0.58 -1.65
N GLN A 108 26.18 1.08 -2.56
CA GLN A 108 25.90 2.33 -3.25
C GLN A 108 24.64 2.18 -4.11
N ILE A 109 23.72 3.14 -4.05
CA ILE A 109 22.59 3.22 -4.96
C ILE A 109 22.98 4.14 -6.12
N LEU A 110 23.11 3.58 -7.32
CA LEU A 110 23.44 4.32 -8.54
C LEU A 110 22.21 4.96 -9.17
N ARG A 111 21.07 4.28 -9.06
CA ARG A 111 19.77 4.78 -9.49
C ARG A 111 18.72 4.39 -8.47
N GLU A 112 17.93 5.38 -8.07
CA GLU A 112 16.77 5.18 -7.21
C GLU A 112 15.69 4.40 -7.95
N GLY A 113 14.86 3.71 -7.19
CA GLY A 113 13.72 2.98 -7.69
C GLY A 113 12.79 2.60 -6.55
N ASP A 114 11.67 2.00 -6.90
CA ASP A 114 10.65 1.58 -5.97
C ASP A 114 10.90 0.18 -5.40
N TYR A 115 11.75 -0.63 -6.05
CA TYR A 115 12.03 -2.00 -5.66
C TYR A 115 13.40 -2.48 -6.17
N TYR A 116 13.87 -3.58 -5.58
CA TYR A 116 15.05 -4.30 -6.03
C TYR A 116 14.76 -5.80 -6.16
N GLN A 117 15.24 -6.41 -7.24
CA GLN A 117 15.26 -7.86 -7.41
C GLN A 117 16.70 -8.34 -7.51
N ASP A 118 17.04 -9.27 -6.64
CA ASP A 118 18.34 -9.93 -6.70
C ASP A 118 18.40 -10.82 -7.95
N PRO A 119 19.37 -10.58 -8.86
CA PRO A 119 19.48 -11.37 -10.09
C PRO A 119 19.70 -12.87 -9.87
N GLU A 120 20.21 -13.27 -8.70
CA GLU A 120 20.47 -14.66 -8.37
C GLU A 120 19.20 -15.40 -7.91
N VAL A 121 18.17 -14.67 -7.44
CA VAL A 121 16.93 -15.26 -6.94
C VAL A 121 15.95 -15.59 -8.07
N GLY A 122 15.99 -14.84 -9.17
CA GLY A 122 15.09 -14.98 -10.32
C GLY A 122 13.73 -14.29 -10.13
N ASP A 123 13.10 -13.93 -11.25
CA ASP A 123 11.92 -13.06 -11.29
C ASP A 123 10.63 -13.72 -10.77
N GLU A 124 10.63 -15.02 -10.51
CA GLU A 124 9.48 -15.80 -10.06
C GLU A 124 9.49 -16.06 -8.54
N ASN A 125 10.43 -15.46 -7.81
CA ASN A 125 10.58 -15.68 -6.37
C ASN A 125 10.62 -14.35 -5.62
N ILE A 126 10.31 -14.40 -4.34
CA ILE A 126 10.50 -13.26 -3.44
C ILE A 126 12.01 -13.04 -3.33
N THR A 127 12.45 -11.80 -3.56
CA THR A 127 13.86 -11.45 -3.42
C THR A 127 14.34 -11.53 -1.97
N TRP A 128 15.63 -11.53 -1.74
CA TRP A 128 16.19 -11.43 -0.41
C TRP A 128 15.64 -10.22 0.33
N GLN A 129 15.24 -10.45 1.58
CA GLN A 129 14.74 -9.43 2.50
C GLN A 129 15.80 -9.13 3.55
N TYR A 130 16.31 -7.91 3.54
CA TYR A 130 17.39 -7.46 4.42
C TYR A 130 16.83 -6.76 5.65
N SER A 131 17.45 -6.99 6.80
CA SER A 131 17.04 -6.38 8.06
C SER A 131 18.21 -6.27 9.03
N LEU A 132 18.05 -5.39 10.00
CA LEU A 132 18.83 -5.39 11.23
C LEU A 132 17.99 -6.02 12.33
N VAL A 133 18.51 -7.00 13.02
CA VAL A 133 17.81 -7.69 14.12
C VAL A 133 18.64 -7.67 15.40
N PRO A 134 18.03 -7.64 16.58
CA PRO A 134 18.77 -7.76 17.85
C PRO A 134 19.63 -9.04 17.89
N ARG A 135 20.74 -9.01 18.59
CA ARG A 135 21.65 -10.15 18.73
C ARG A 135 20.96 -11.44 19.21
N ASP A 136 19.92 -11.33 20.03
CA ASP A 136 19.14 -12.44 20.58
C ASP A 136 17.88 -12.77 19.78
N PHE A 137 17.77 -12.26 18.56
CA PHE A 137 16.64 -12.53 17.67
C PHE A 137 16.43 -14.03 17.45
N VAL A 138 15.18 -14.46 17.58
CA VAL A 138 14.80 -15.87 17.38
C VAL A 138 14.44 -16.09 15.90
N PHE A 139 15.38 -16.67 15.17
CA PHE A 139 15.19 -16.95 13.74
C PHE A 139 14.09 -17.98 13.49
N PRO A 140 13.14 -17.73 12.57
CA PRO A 140 12.17 -18.71 12.12
C PRO A 140 12.86 -19.93 11.49
N LYS A 141 12.53 -21.15 11.96
CA LYS A 141 13.24 -22.39 11.55
C LYS A 141 12.98 -22.80 10.10
N ASP A 142 11.90 -22.34 9.51
CA ASP A 142 11.42 -22.73 8.19
C ASP A 142 11.65 -21.64 7.12
N ILE A 143 12.31 -20.55 7.49
CA ILE A 143 12.70 -19.47 6.57
C ILE A 143 14.22 -19.51 6.44
N GLU A 144 14.70 -19.56 5.21
CA GLU A 144 16.12 -19.47 4.92
C GLU A 144 16.66 -18.09 5.28
N TYR A 145 17.78 -18.02 5.95
CA TYR A 145 18.42 -16.76 6.33
C TYR A 145 19.94 -16.86 6.30
N GLU A 146 20.59 -15.71 6.24
CA GLU A 146 22.02 -15.58 6.34
C GLU A 146 22.36 -14.37 7.22
N VAL A 147 23.32 -14.54 8.13
CA VAL A 147 23.92 -13.45 8.89
C VAL A 147 25.07 -12.88 8.07
N LEU A 148 24.94 -11.62 7.69
CA LEU A 148 25.89 -10.93 6.80
C LEU A 148 27.04 -10.29 7.60
N ASP A 149 26.69 -9.61 8.73
CA ASP A 149 27.65 -8.97 9.61
C ASP A 149 27.14 -8.89 11.06
N GLU A 150 28.09 -8.80 12.01
CA GLU A 150 27.83 -8.44 13.39
C GLU A 150 28.03 -6.94 13.58
N CYS A 151 27.01 -6.26 14.09
CA CYS A 151 26.97 -4.81 14.22
C CYS A 151 26.97 -4.35 15.68
N PHE A 152 27.46 -3.14 15.89
CA PHE A 152 27.37 -2.44 17.15
C PHE A 152 26.68 -1.08 16.95
N LEU A 153 25.51 -0.93 17.56
CA LEU A 153 24.80 0.33 17.70
C LEU A 153 24.82 0.75 19.16
N SER A 154 25.37 1.92 19.44
CA SER A 154 25.57 2.39 20.81
C SER A 154 24.27 2.54 21.60
N GLU A 155 23.18 2.90 20.93
CA GLU A 155 21.84 3.01 21.49
C GLU A 155 21.23 1.67 21.92
N HIS A 156 21.68 0.56 21.34
CA HIS A 156 21.25 -0.80 21.70
C HIS A 156 22.19 -1.48 22.71
N ALA A 157 23.31 -0.84 23.01
CA ALA A 157 24.25 -1.39 24.00
C ALA A 157 23.65 -1.35 25.41
N PRO A 158 23.89 -2.36 26.24
CA PRO A 158 23.47 -2.33 27.64
C PRO A 158 24.06 -1.10 28.32
N SER A 159 23.20 -0.22 28.85
CA SER A 159 23.65 0.98 29.53
C SER A 159 24.45 0.59 30.78
N THR A 160 25.75 0.81 30.74
CA THR A 160 26.60 0.81 31.95
C THR A 160 26.93 2.27 32.25
N ARG A 161 26.63 2.76 33.46
CA ARG A 161 26.90 4.13 33.89
C ARG A 161 28.35 4.59 33.64
N ALA A 162 29.27 3.67 33.46
CA ALA A 162 30.66 3.95 33.14
C ALA A 162 30.90 4.23 31.64
N LEU A 163 30.09 3.66 30.75
CA LEU A 163 30.18 3.84 29.28
C LEU A 163 29.57 5.18 28.86
N ASP A 164 28.42 5.57 29.43
CA ASP A 164 27.66 6.75 29.04
C ASP A 164 28.32 8.09 29.46
N GLN A 165 29.24 8.07 30.42
CA GLN A 165 29.88 9.30 30.93
C GLN A 165 31.27 9.59 30.34
N GLU A 166 31.92 8.63 29.66
CA GLU A 166 33.31 8.77 29.22
C GLU A 166 33.49 8.77 27.70
N ILE A 167 32.54 8.21 26.91
CA ILE A 167 32.66 8.06 25.47
C ILE A 167 31.52 8.83 24.78
N ASP A 168 31.88 9.76 23.91
CA ASP A 168 30.96 10.34 22.96
C ASP A 168 30.92 9.45 21.70
N TRP A 169 29.86 8.65 21.59
CA TRP A 169 29.72 7.70 20.48
C TRP A 169 29.64 8.39 19.12
N ARG A 170 29.19 9.64 19.04
CA ARG A 170 29.18 10.43 17.79
C ARG A 170 30.59 10.63 17.24
N VAL A 171 31.57 10.82 18.14
CA VAL A 171 32.98 10.92 17.74
C VAL A 171 33.51 9.57 17.22
N VAL A 172 33.08 8.47 17.82
CA VAL A 172 33.45 7.11 17.38
C VAL A 172 32.80 6.81 16.02
N GLU A 173 31.52 7.09 15.85
CA GLU A 173 30.83 6.93 14.56
C GLU A 173 31.50 7.74 13.45
N LYS A 174 31.81 9.01 13.69
CA LYS A 174 32.52 9.87 12.73
C LYS A 174 33.85 9.26 12.30
N GLU A 175 34.62 8.74 13.27
CA GLU A 175 35.88 8.06 12.95
C GLU A 175 35.66 6.75 12.19
N ALA A 176 34.57 5.99 12.48
CA ALA A 176 34.21 4.80 11.73
C ALA A 176 33.87 5.12 10.26
N TYR A 177 33.10 6.17 10.01
CA TYR A 177 32.84 6.65 8.65
C TYR A 177 34.11 7.04 7.91
N ARG A 178 35.04 7.71 8.61
CA ARG A 178 36.34 8.06 8.04
C ARG A 178 37.19 6.84 7.69
N LEU A 179 37.20 5.83 8.57
CA LEU A 179 37.98 4.60 8.38
C LEU A 179 37.49 3.74 7.21
N THR A 180 36.18 3.73 6.99
CA THR A 180 35.50 2.97 5.95
C THR A 180 35.42 3.74 4.62
N GLY A 181 35.94 4.99 4.58
CA GLY A 181 35.92 5.82 3.36
C GLY A 181 34.54 6.34 2.97
N ASN A 182 33.64 6.48 3.93
CA ASN A 182 32.26 6.95 3.74
C ASN A 182 32.03 8.36 4.28
N GLU A 183 33.08 9.20 4.33
CA GLU A 183 33.02 10.56 4.86
C GLU A 183 32.01 11.46 4.15
N ASP A 184 31.71 11.18 2.87
CA ASP A 184 30.74 11.89 2.06
C ASP A 184 29.28 11.68 2.55
N LEU A 185 29.02 10.61 3.27
CA LEU A 185 27.73 10.33 3.90
C LEU A 185 27.58 11.00 5.28
N TRP A 186 28.64 11.61 5.77
CA TRP A 186 28.61 12.40 7.00
C TRP A 186 28.23 13.85 6.68
N PRO A 187 27.32 14.49 7.43
CA PRO A 187 26.91 15.86 7.16
C PRO A 187 28.11 16.79 7.28
N TYR A 188 28.34 17.63 6.29
CA TYR A 188 29.33 18.70 6.37
C TYR A 188 28.91 19.67 7.48
N ALA A 189 29.70 19.72 8.54
CA ALA A 189 29.52 20.69 9.60
C ALA A 189 29.61 22.13 9.02
N THR A 190 28.48 22.81 8.91
CA THR A 190 28.49 24.25 8.68
C THR A 190 28.97 24.95 9.97
N LYS A 191 30.25 25.31 10.00
CA LYS A 191 30.90 26.29 10.90
C LYS A 191 30.82 26.14 12.43
N ALA A 192 30.26 25.10 13.00
CA ALA A 192 30.43 24.79 14.42
C ALA A 192 30.84 23.32 14.54
N ASP A 193 31.92 23.04 15.23
CA ASP A 193 32.54 21.71 15.42
C ASP A 193 31.69 20.74 16.28
N GLU A 194 30.40 20.98 16.44
CA GLU A 194 29.47 20.16 17.19
C GLU A 194 28.57 19.39 16.24
N THR A 195 28.92 18.14 15.96
CA THR A 195 28.01 17.18 15.32
C THR A 195 26.88 16.88 16.29
N ILE A 196 25.70 17.40 16.04
CA ILE A 196 24.52 17.16 16.89
C ILE A 196 23.82 15.93 16.30
N ALA A 197 23.70 14.87 17.10
CA ALA A 197 22.80 13.78 16.77
C ALA A 197 21.35 14.28 16.88
N MET A 198 20.53 14.00 15.89
CA MET A 198 19.14 14.45 15.84
C MET A 198 18.22 13.29 15.50
N ALA A 199 17.08 13.24 16.17
CA ALA A 199 16.00 12.35 15.77
C ALA A 199 15.20 13.00 14.63
N PRO A 200 15.17 12.40 13.43
CA PRO A 200 14.53 13.00 12.29
C PRO A 200 13.06 13.29 12.53
N SER A 201 12.63 14.48 12.16
CA SER A 201 11.23 14.90 12.19
C SER A 201 10.90 15.75 10.98
N GLY A 202 9.63 15.85 10.66
CA GLY A 202 9.21 16.68 9.53
C GLY A 202 7.74 16.50 9.20
N ARG A 203 7.37 17.01 8.04
CA ARG A 203 5.99 16.95 7.57
C ARG A 203 5.91 16.51 6.12
N ILE A 204 5.13 15.47 5.87
CA ILE A 204 4.81 15.00 4.51
C ILE A 204 3.41 15.50 4.16
N THR A 205 3.30 16.22 3.05
CA THR A 205 2.03 16.80 2.60
C THR A 205 1.73 16.45 1.16
N ILE A 206 0.46 16.57 0.79
CA ILE A 206 -0.02 16.39 -0.58
C ILE A 206 -0.99 17.51 -0.94
N GLU A 207 -1.08 17.85 -2.22
CA GLU A 207 -2.00 18.85 -2.75
C GLU A 207 -3.17 18.19 -3.50
N ASP A 208 -4.36 18.79 -3.30
CA ASP A 208 -5.55 18.54 -4.12
C ASP A 208 -6.00 19.90 -4.69
N PRO A 209 -5.75 20.17 -5.97
CA PRO A 209 -6.09 21.46 -6.57
C PRO A 209 -7.58 21.81 -6.50
N GLU A 210 -8.44 20.81 -6.41
CA GLU A 210 -9.91 21.00 -6.38
C GLU A 210 -10.46 21.10 -4.96
N CYS A 211 -9.64 20.81 -3.95
CA CYS A 211 -10.03 20.84 -2.55
C CYS A 211 -9.20 21.86 -1.75
N ASN A 212 -9.77 22.45 -0.71
CA ASN A 212 -9.10 23.35 0.22
C ASN A 212 -8.34 24.53 -0.42
N GLY A 213 -8.77 24.94 -1.64
CA GLY A 213 -8.11 25.99 -2.41
C GLY A 213 -6.70 25.61 -2.88
N GLY A 214 -6.43 24.34 -3.05
CA GLY A 214 -5.14 23.79 -3.47
C GLY A 214 -4.04 23.88 -2.40
N LYS A 215 -4.39 24.11 -1.14
CA LYS A 215 -3.39 24.17 -0.06
C LYS A 215 -2.94 22.77 0.33
N PRO A 216 -1.62 22.56 0.56
CA PRO A 216 -1.12 21.29 1.06
C PRO A 216 -1.76 20.87 2.39
N PHE A 217 -2.06 19.59 2.52
CA PHE A 217 -2.56 18.95 3.74
C PHE A 217 -1.79 17.65 4.00
N GLY A 218 -1.94 17.07 5.19
CA GLY A 218 -1.13 15.93 5.60
C GLY A 218 -1.30 14.69 4.72
N LEU A 219 -0.19 14.01 4.44
CA LEU A 219 -0.22 12.61 4.01
C LEU A 219 -0.34 11.75 5.27
N ALA A 220 -1.53 11.21 5.53
CA ALA A 220 -1.93 10.68 6.82
C ALA A 220 -1.66 9.18 6.99
N GLY A 221 -1.14 8.81 8.17
CA GLY A 221 -0.99 7.42 8.60
C GLY A 221 -0.04 6.57 7.75
N VAL A 222 0.79 7.18 6.88
CA VAL A 222 1.75 6.47 6.04
C VAL A 222 3.06 6.25 6.80
N MET A 223 3.73 5.13 6.57
CA MET A 223 5.03 4.89 7.20
C MET A 223 6.12 5.69 6.49
N VAL A 224 6.87 6.46 7.27
CA VAL A 224 8.15 7.05 6.88
C VAL A 224 9.26 6.14 7.39
N ALA A 225 10.18 5.77 6.52
CA ALA A 225 11.37 5.01 6.85
C ALA A 225 12.61 5.80 6.49
N CYS A 226 13.64 5.72 7.30
CA CYS A 226 14.95 6.25 6.95
C CYS A 226 16.07 5.31 7.42
N ASN A 227 17.18 5.32 6.70
CA ASN A 227 18.36 4.57 7.11
C ASN A 227 19.65 5.20 6.61
N VAL A 228 20.72 4.92 7.34
CA VAL A 228 22.10 5.04 6.87
C VAL A 228 22.82 3.74 7.24
N PHE A 229 23.33 3.03 6.25
CA PHE A 229 23.78 1.64 6.43
C PHE A 229 22.71 0.82 7.18
N VAL A 230 23.12 0.03 8.16
CA VAL A 230 22.23 -0.83 8.96
C VAL A 230 21.39 -0.09 10.00
N LYS A 231 21.69 1.17 10.28
CA LYS A 231 20.90 1.98 11.23
C LYS A 231 19.61 2.42 10.58
N ILE A 232 18.49 1.87 11.03
CA ILE A 232 17.14 2.07 10.45
C ILE A 232 16.20 2.65 11.50
N ALA A 233 15.32 3.56 11.09
CA ALA A 233 14.16 3.99 11.85
C ALA A 233 12.92 4.08 10.99
N THR A 234 11.76 3.80 11.60
CA THR A 234 10.44 3.92 10.97
C THR A 234 9.45 4.54 11.93
N CYS A 235 8.52 5.34 11.41
CA CYS A 235 7.36 5.80 12.16
C CYS A 235 6.21 6.09 11.19
N TYR A 236 4.99 6.21 11.71
CA TYR A 236 3.85 6.66 10.91
C TYR A 236 3.67 8.17 11.00
N THR A 237 3.22 8.79 9.92
CA THR A 237 2.75 10.17 9.96
C THR A 237 1.43 10.25 10.73
N ASP A 238 1.20 11.36 11.43
CA ASP A 238 -0.11 11.65 11.98
C ASP A 238 -1.10 12.15 10.88
N ARG A 239 -2.33 12.48 11.28
CA ARG A 239 -3.37 13.00 10.37
C ARG A 239 -2.93 14.25 9.60
N ASP A 240 -2.09 15.08 10.19
CA ASP A 240 -1.61 16.32 9.62
C ASP A 240 -0.30 16.14 8.83
N GLY A 241 0.20 14.90 8.74
CA GLY A 241 1.39 14.51 7.99
C GLY A 241 2.70 14.69 8.77
N TYR A 242 2.66 15.03 10.06
CA TYR A 242 3.87 15.13 10.88
C TYR A 242 4.38 13.75 11.27
N TYR A 243 5.71 13.61 11.29
CA TYR A 243 6.39 12.42 11.76
C TYR A 243 7.55 12.78 12.68
N GLN A 244 7.91 11.87 13.59
CA GLN A 244 9.04 11.98 14.51
C GLN A 244 9.63 10.60 14.71
N MET A 245 10.90 10.42 14.35
CA MET A 245 11.64 9.19 14.63
C MET A 245 12.07 9.14 16.11
N ASP A 246 12.30 7.94 16.61
CA ASP A 246 12.81 7.67 17.96
C ASP A 246 14.32 7.35 18.00
N VAL A 247 14.95 7.25 16.82
CA VAL A 247 16.38 6.97 16.65
C VAL A 247 17.10 8.24 16.23
N GLU A 248 18.22 8.56 16.90
CA GLU A 248 19.06 9.69 16.55
C GLU A 248 20.08 9.33 15.48
N TYR A 249 20.28 10.21 14.54
CA TYR A 249 21.28 10.11 13.47
C TYR A 249 22.32 11.20 13.58
N THR A 250 23.54 10.83 13.27
CA THR A 250 24.67 11.73 13.10
C THR A 250 25.07 11.88 11.64
N GLY A 251 24.69 10.91 10.79
CA GLY A 251 24.90 10.92 9.35
C GLY A 251 23.65 11.38 8.60
N ASN A 252 23.74 11.49 7.28
CA ASN A 252 22.64 11.85 6.38
C ASN A 252 21.84 10.60 6.00
N PRO A 253 20.67 10.34 6.60
CA PRO A 253 19.87 9.17 6.23
C PRO A 253 19.17 9.38 4.90
N ARG A 254 18.82 8.27 4.27
CA ARG A 254 17.98 8.22 3.09
C ARG A 254 16.55 8.00 3.52
N TYR A 255 15.65 8.88 3.08
CA TYR A 255 14.23 8.85 3.41
C TYR A 255 13.40 8.18 2.33
N ARG A 256 12.37 7.48 2.74
CA ARG A 256 11.39 6.85 1.85
C ARG A 256 10.01 6.78 2.50
N LEU A 257 8.98 6.74 1.67
CA LEU A 257 7.62 6.38 2.09
C LEU A 257 7.40 4.90 1.82
N VAL A 258 6.89 4.21 2.82
CA VAL A 258 6.41 2.83 2.72
C VAL A 258 4.90 2.90 2.84
N PHE A 259 4.19 2.47 1.80
CA PHE A 259 2.74 2.60 1.72
C PHE A 259 2.02 1.51 2.53
N SER A 260 2.50 1.31 3.75
CA SER A 260 1.82 0.64 4.86
C SER A 260 1.18 1.71 5.73
N ASN A 261 -0.06 1.51 6.15
CA ASN A 261 -0.83 2.51 6.87
C ASN A 261 -1.13 2.05 8.30
N GLU A 262 -1.25 2.99 9.23
CA GLU A 262 -1.57 2.71 10.64
C GLU A 262 -2.93 2.00 10.83
N TYR A 263 -3.86 2.11 9.87
CA TYR A 263 -5.11 1.33 9.86
C TYR A 263 -4.94 -0.12 9.41
N GLY A 264 -3.73 -0.55 9.04
CA GLY A 264 -3.38 -1.91 8.67
C GLY A 264 -3.55 -2.24 7.20
N PHE A 265 -4.01 -1.33 6.34
CA PHE A 265 -4.02 -1.56 4.90
C PHE A 265 -2.65 -1.27 4.27
N ASN A 266 -2.37 -1.93 3.15
CA ASN A 266 -1.15 -1.74 2.40
C ASN A 266 -1.47 -1.41 0.94
N ILE A 267 -0.71 -0.47 0.36
CA ILE A 267 -0.78 -0.13 -1.05
C ILE A 267 0.49 -0.64 -1.71
N GLY A 268 0.34 -1.52 -2.67
CA GLY A 268 1.45 -2.14 -3.36
C GLY A 268 1.12 -2.45 -4.80
N PHE A 269 1.99 -2.89 -5.43
CA PHE A 269 2.34 -3.65 -6.60
C PHE A 269 3.56 -3.01 -7.24
N ASN A 270 4.64 -3.69 -7.02
CA ASN A 270 5.77 -3.73 -7.95
C ASN A 270 5.79 -5.15 -8.49
N LEU A 271 6.41 -5.40 -9.61
CA LEU A 271 6.52 -6.74 -10.24
C LEU A 271 7.05 -7.82 -9.27
N ILE A 272 7.52 -7.41 -8.14
CA ILE A 272 8.09 -8.20 -7.08
C ILE A 272 7.47 -7.77 -5.76
N ILE A 273 7.23 -8.66 -5.02
CA ILE A 273 6.41 -8.89 -3.86
C ILE A 273 6.96 -8.19 -2.65
N ILE A 274 6.41 -7.03 -2.42
CA ILE A 274 6.43 -6.40 -1.12
C ILE A 274 4.98 -6.14 -0.76
N HIS A 275 4.60 -6.35 0.49
CA HIS A 275 3.24 -6.08 0.96
C HIS A 275 2.87 -4.61 0.77
N ALA A 276 3.83 -3.70 0.93
CA ALA A 276 3.66 -2.28 0.68
C ALA A 276 4.70 -1.76 -0.31
N SER A 277 4.27 -0.98 -1.28
CA SER A 277 5.19 -0.28 -2.19
C SER A 277 5.99 0.79 -1.45
N VAL A 278 7.19 1.02 -1.94
CA VAL A 278 8.12 2.02 -1.42
C VAL A 278 8.34 3.09 -2.48
N CYS A 279 8.39 4.36 -2.07
CA CYS A 279 8.85 5.46 -2.91
C CYS A 279 9.96 6.22 -2.20
N THR A 280 11.09 6.42 -2.87
CA THR A 280 12.20 7.18 -2.30
C THR A 280 11.89 8.67 -2.27
N LEU A 281 12.26 9.33 -1.17
CA LEU A 281 12.27 10.79 -1.05
C LEU A 281 13.70 11.35 -1.19
N GLY A 282 14.70 10.45 -1.21
CA GLY A 282 16.10 10.79 -1.36
C GLY A 282 16.86 11.00 -0.04
N PRO A 283 18.12 11.41 -0.12
CA PRO A 283 18.92 11.74 1.06
C PRO A 283 18.45 13.03 1.70
N GLY A 284 18.51 13.10 3.02
CA GLY A 284 18.22 14.31 3.80
C GLY A 284 19.15 14.43 5.00
N GLY A 285 19.04 15.50 5.77
CA GLY A 285 19.82 15.69 6.99
C GLY A 285 19.30 14.83 8.15
N PRO A 286 20.07 14.74 9.24
CA PRO A 286 19.66 14.04 10.47
C PRO A 286 18.46 14.70 11.17
N GLU A 287 18.19 15.97 10.86
CA GLU A 287 17.04 16.71 11.39
C GLU A 287 15.70 16.22 10.84
N GLY A 288 15.70 15.58 9.67
CA GLY A 288 14.49 15.16 8.96
C GLY A 288 14.26 15.93 7.68
N ILE A 289 13.14 15.67 7.02
CA ILE A 289 12.74 16.34 5.79
C ILE A 289 11.27 16.75 5.83
N ASP A 290 10.97 17.92 5.27
CA ASP A 290 9.62 18.29 4.83
C ASP A 290 9.48 17.95 3.34
N TYR A 291 8.38 17.32 2.95
CA TYR A 291 8.16 16.95 1.55
C TYR A 291 6.71 17.23 1.14
N ASN A 292 6.55 17.96 0.03
CA ASN A 292 5.22 18.26 -0.53
C ASN A 292 5.02 17.50 -1.84
N ILE A 293 3.99 16.66 -1.90
CA ILE A 293 3.64 15.85 -3.06
C ILE A 293 2.60 16.59 -3.88
N THR A 294 2.89 16.77 -5.15
CA THR A 294 2.00 17.43 -6.12
C THR A 294 1.72 16.49 -7.30
N GLN A 295 0.83 16.90 -8.18
CA GLN A 295 0.53 16.16 -9.40
C GLN A 295 1.73 16.06 -10.35
N GLU A 296 2.70 16.96 -10.24
CA GLU A 296 3.95 16.98 -11.00
C GLU A 296 5.06 16.12 -10.35
N SER A 297 4.84 15.62 -9.14
CA SER A 297 5.75 14.67 -8.49
C SER A 297 5.81 13.35 -9.26
N ASP A 298 6.73 12.47 -8.86
CA ASP A 298 6.76 11.12 -9.41
C ASP A 298 5.36 10.49 -9.43
N ALA A 299 4.99 9.91 -10.56
CA ALA A 299 3.62 9.46 -10.81
C ALA A 299 3.19 8.34 -9.85
N ASN A 300 4.12 7.45 -9.45
CA ASN A 300 3.82 6.38 -8.51
C ASN A 300 3.65 6.94 -7.10
N LEU A 301 4.55 7.86 -6.71
CA LEU A 301 4.45 8.57 -5.44
C LEU A 301 3.11 9.30 -5.31
N PHE A 302 2.73 10.09 -6.31
CA PHE A 302 1.46 10.83 -6.29
C PHE A 302 0.25 9.90 -6.20
N ARG A 303 0.15 8.91 -7.10
CA ARG A 303 -0.99 7.98 -7.14
C ARG A 303 -1.17 7.22 -5.83
N ARG A 304 -0.08 6.65 -5.30
CA ARG A 304 -0.09 5.90 -4.03
C ARG A 304 -0.46 6.80 -2.86
N SER A 305 0.03 8.04 -2.85
CA SER A 305 -0.29 9.03 -1.80
C SER A 305 -1.76 9.44 -1.81
N VAL A 306 -2.35 9.64 -2.99
CA VAL A 306 -3.79 9.92 -3.10
C VAL A 306 -4.62 8.75 -2.60
N ILE A 307 -4.30 7.53 -3.06
CA ILE A 307 -5.00 6.31 -2.64
C ILE A 307 -4.86 6.09 -1.13
N ASN A 308 -3.66 6.33 -0.56
CA ASN A 308 -3.45 6.28 0.88
C ASN A 308 -4.38 7.24 1.64
N ASN A 309 -4.43 8.50 1.22
CA ASN A 309 -5.26 9.49 1.90
C ASN A 309 -6.76 9.23 1.72
N ALA A 310 -7.19 8.78 0.55
CA ALA A 310 -8.57 8.39 0.32
C ALA A 310 -8.98 7.21 1.23
N ALA A 311 -8.11 6.21 1.36
CA ALA A 311 -8.33 5.08 2.24
C ALA A 311 -8.29 5.51 3.71
N TYR A 312 -7.31 6.29 4.13
CA TYR A 312 -7.23 6.81 5.49
C TYR A 312 -8.48 7.59 5.88
N GLU A 313 -8.93 8.52 5.02
CA GLU A 313 -10.17 9.29 5.22
C GLU A 313 -11.38 8.35 5.37
N TYR A 314 -11.51 7.36 4.49
CA TYR A 314 -12.60 6.40 4.52
C TYR A 314 -12.63 5.61 5.84
N TYR A 315 -11.51 5.00 6.24
CA TYR A 315 -11.40 4.26 7.49
C TYR A 315 -11.68 5.12 8.72
N SER A 316 -11.15 6.35 8.76
CA SER A 316 -11.34 7.27 9.88
C SER A 316 -12.79 7.66 10.07
N ARG A 317 -13.58 7.74 8.98
CA ARG A 317 -14.99 8.15 9.00
C ARG A 317 -15.97 6.99 9.24
N CYS A 318 -15.55 5.73 9.05
CA CYS A 318 -16.47 4.59 9.15
C CYS A 318 -17.26 4.56 10.45
N ASN A 319 -16.67 4.94 11.58
CA ASN A 319 -17.31 4.97 12.90
C ASN A 319 -17.98 6.32 13.24
N GLU A 320 -17.92 7.31 12.35
CA GLU A 320 -18.58 8.59 12.55
C GLU A 320 -20.10 8.44 12.33
N ALA A 321 -20.89 9.27 13.01
CA ALA A 321 -22.35 9.18 12.98
C ALA A 321 -22.97 9.41 11.58
N ASP A 322 -22.24 10.05 10.66
CA ASP A 322 -22.68 10.30 9.30
C ASP A 322 -22.46 9.09 8.37
N LEU A 323 -21.43 8.28 8.60
CA LEU A 323 -21.22 7.03 7.87
C LEU A 323 -21.85 5.84 8.60
N ASP A 324 -21.46 5.58 9.83
CA ASP A 324 -21.95 4.47 10.68
C ASP A 324 -21.98 3.13 9.93
N ILE A 325 -20.83 2.78 9.34
CA ILE A 325 -20.63 1.57 8.53
C ILE A 325 -19.47 0.74 9.07
N THR A 326 -19.49 -0.56 8.80
CA THR A 326 -18.33 -1.41 9.09
C THR A 326 -17.15 -1.02 8.21
N PRO A 327 -15.96 -0.77 8.76
CA PRO A 327 -14.79 -0.47 7.94
C PRO A 327 -14.42 -1.67 7.05
N PRO A 328 -13.68 -1.44 5.96
CA PRO A 328 -13.05 -2.52 5.22
C PRO A 328 -12.22 -3.42 6.16
N PRO A 329 -11.93 -4.67 5.77
CA PRO A 329 -11.10 -5.54 6.59
C PRO A 329 -9.76 -4.91 6.95
N ALA A 330 -9.25 -5.15 8.16
CA ALA A 330 -7.85 -4.91 8.46
C ALA A 330 -6.98 -5.78 7.53
N ASP A 331 -5.75 -5.37 7.26
CA ASP A 331 -4.86 -6.10 6.35
C ASP A 331 -5.35 -6.09 4.88
N LEU A 332 -6.05 -5.03 4.49
CA LEU A 332 -6.54 -4.85 3.13
C LEU A 332 -5.36 -4.60 2.16
N ARG A 333 -5.37 -5.29 1.02
CA ARG A 333 -4.33 -5.17 -0.01
C ARG A 333 -4.86 -4.42 -1.23
N ILE A 334 -4.35 -3.21 -1.45
CA ILE A 334 -4.72 -2.34 -2.55
C ILE A 334 -3.56 -2.32 -3.57
N TRP A 335 -3.81 -2.81 -4.78
CA TRP A 335 -2.83 -2.77 -5.85
C TRP A 335 -3.12 -1.67 -6.85
N VAL A 336 -2.08 -1.01 -7.35
CA VAL A 336 -2.17 0.14 -8.25
C VAL A 336 -1.55 -0.22 -9.61
N PHE A 337 -2.32 -0.06 -10.68
CA PHE A 337 -1.89 -0.43 -12.03
C PHE A 337 -1.91 0.76 -12.99
N PRO A 338 -0.73 1.28 -13.40
CA PRO A 338 -0.64 2.43 -14.31
C PRO A 338 -1.27 2.21 -15.69
N ASP A 339 -1.20 0.98 -16.21
CA ASP A 339 -1.60 0.63 -17.56
C ASP A 339 -3.03 0.06 -17.68
N VAL A 340 -3.75 -0.03 -16.56
CA VAL A 340 -5.12 -0.54 -16.49
C VAL A 340 -6.09 0.61 -16.27
N GLU A 341 -7.22 0.57 -16.98
CA GLU A 341 -8.26 1.60 -16.86
C GLU A 341 -9.26 1.32 -15.74
N SER A 342 -9.54 0.05 -15.50
CA SER A 342 -10.58 -0.41 -14.59
C SER A 342 -10.05 -0.72 -13.19
N SER A 343 -10.93 -0.60 -12.20
CA SER A 343 -10.67 -0.93 -10.80
C SER A 343 -11.57 -2.08 -10.35
N SER A 344 -11.29 -2.74 -9.25
CA SER A 344 -12.15 -3.79 -8.68
C SER A 344 -11.85 -4.11 -7.23
N ALA A 345 -12.86 -4.56 -6.49
CA ALA A 345 -12.74 -5.09 -5.13
C ALA A 345 -13.08 -6.60 -5.13
N ALA A 346 -12.17 -7.40 -5.65
CA ALA A 346 -12.37 -8.86 -5.73
C ALA A 346 -12.19 -9.59 -4.39
N MET A 347 -11.60 -8.95 -3.37
CA MET A 347 -11.39 -9.47 -2.01
C MET A 347 -10.69 -10.84 -1.97
N ILE A 348 -9.69 -11.03 -2.84
CA ILE A 348 -9.02 -12.33 -3.04
C ILE A 348 -8.20 -12.72 -1.80
N HIS A 349 -7.50 -11.78 -1.19
CA HIS A 349 -6.74 -12.01 0.04
C HIS A 349 -7.64 -12.50 1.18
N HIS A 350 -8.86 -11.97 1.25
CA HIS A 350 -9.86 -12.38 2.23
C HIS A 350 -10.67 -13.61 1.78
N GLY A 351 -10.22 -14.27 0.70
CA GLY A 351 -10.59 -15.64 0.35
C GLY A 351 -11.94 -15.79 -0.34
N THR A 352 -12.35 -14.85 -1.20
CA THR A 352 -13.56 -14.98 -2.03
C THR A 352 -13.50 -16.09 -3.08
N PHE A 353 -12.34 -16.68 -3.29
CA PHE A 353 -12.19 -17.85 -4.15
C PHE A 353 -11.50 -18.99 -3.40
N PRO A 354 -12.19 -19.68 -2.45
CA PRO A 354 -11.60 -20.78 -1.70
C PRO A 354 -11.16 -21.94 -2.59
N ASN A 355 -11.76 -22.08 -3.79
CA ASN A 355 -11.32 -22.98 -4.83
C ASN A 355 -10.88 -22.14 -6.04
N TYR A 356 -9.59 -21.97 -6.21
CA TYR A 356 -8.99 -21.43 -7.43
C TYR A 356 -9.47 -22.09 -8.73
N SER A 357 -10.26 -23.18 -8.61
CA SER A 357 -10.78 -23.95 -9.74
C SER A 357 -11.60 -23.11 -10.74
N ILE A 358 -12.37 -22.13 -10.27
CA ILE A 358 -13.19 -21.29 -11.17
C ILE A 358 -12.31 -20.28 -11.90
N ILE A 359 -11.42 -19.59 -11.18
CA ILE A 359 -10.42 -18.72 -11.82
C ILE A 359 -9.55 -19.55 -12.77
N MET A 360 -9.14 -20.77 -12.33
CA MET A 360 -8.36 -21.70 -13.14
C MET A 360 -9.10 -22.14 -14.40
N GLU A 361 -10.36 -22.50 -14.29
CA GLU A 361 -11.18 -22.91 -15.42
C GLU A 361 -11.34 -21.77 -16.43
N LEU A 362 -11.58 -20.56 -15.93
CA LEU A 362 -11.66 -19.35 -16.76
C LEU A 362 -10.32 -19.00 -17.39
N LEU A 363 -9.22 -19.03 -16.61
CA LEU A 363 -7.86 -18.78 -17.12
C LEU A 363 -7.43 -19.87 -18.13
N GLN A 364 -7.67 -21.14 -17.85
CA GLN A 364 -7.38 -22.23 -18.78
C GLN A 364 -8.18 -22.15 -20.06
N LYS A 365 -9.45 -21.76 -19.98
CA LYS A 365 -10.33 -21.64 -21.13
C LYS A 365 -9.95 -20.47 -22.04
N TYR A 366 -9.52 -19.34 -21.49
CA TYR A 366 -9.31 -18.10 -22.24
C TYR A 366 -7.85 -17.65 -22.34
N LEU A 367 -6.96 -18.19 -21.51
CA LEU A 367 -5.55 -17.81 -21.41
C LEU A 367 -4.62 -19.04 -21.32
N ALA A 368 -4.97 -20.13 -21.99
CA ALA A 368 -4.28 -21.44 -21.86
C ALA A 368 -2.74 -21.40 -21.97
N GLN A 369 -2.17 -20.38 -22.64
CA GLN A 369 -0.73 -20.21 -22.80
C GLN A 369 -0.05 -19.40 -21.68
N TYR A 370 -0.82 -18.87 -20.68
CA TYR A 370 -0.32 -17.94 -19.65
C TYR A 370 -0.69 -18.37 -18.22
N THR A 371 -1.19 -19.60 -18.05
CA THR A 371 -1.79 -20.05 -16.79
C THR A 371 -0.82 -20.11 -15.61
N ASP A 372 0.41 -20.53 -15.82
CA ASP A 372 1.30 -20.86 -14.70
C ASP A 372 1.83 -19.64 -13.95
N LEU A 373 2.35 -18.63 -14.67
CA LEU A 373 2.87 -17.41 -14.04
C LEU A 373 1.75 -16.56 -13.42
N GLY A 374 0.64 -16.47 -14.12
CA GLY A 374 -0.49 -15.71 -13.61
C GLY A 374 -1.11 -16.28 -12.36
N LEU A 375 -1.13 -17.60 -12.24
CA LEU A 375 -1.57 -18.31 -11.05
C LEU A 375 -0.61 -18.14 -9.90
N PHE A 376 0.68 -18.15 -10.20
CA PHE A 376 1.72 -17.89 -9.23
C PHE A 376 1.52 -16.51 -8.60
N VAL A 377 1.34 -15.46 -9.40
CA VAL A 377 1.10 -14.10 -8.92
C VAL A 377 -0.19 -13.99 -8.10
N VAL A 378 -1.31 -14.54 -8.59
CA VAL A 378 -2.58 -14.52 -7.83
C VAL A 378 -2.50 -15.31 -6.53
N ARG A 379 -1.83 -16.46 -6.52
CA ARG A 379 -1.65 -17.27 -5.30
C ARG A 379 -0.74 -16.63 -4.29
N LEU A 380 0.33 -15.99 -4.78
CA LEU A 380 1.35 -15.43 -3.92
C LEU A 380 0.90 -14.11 -3.26
N PHE A 381 0.11 -13.31 -3.99
CA PHE A 381 -0.14 -11.91 -3.60
C PHE A 381 -1.58 -11.53 -3.36
N SER A 382 -2.52 -12.25 -3.93
CA SER A 382 -3.97 -12.08 -3.71
C SER A 382 -4.40 -10.65 -3.32
N PRO A 383 -4.59 -9.71 -4.27
CA PRO A 383 -5.10 -8.38 -3.95
C PRO A 383 -6.56 -8.45 -3.49
N ASP A 384 -6.95 -7.54 -2.63
CA ASP A 384 -8.37 -7.32 -2.32
C ASP A 384 -8.97 -6.30 -3.27
N ILE A 385 -8.24 -5.19 -3.46
CA ILE A 385 -8.60 -4.09 -4.34
C ILE A 385 -7.53 -3.91 -5.41
N THR A 386 -7.95 -3.65 -6.62
CA THR A 386 -7.10 -3.17 -7.71
C THR A 386 -7.58 -1.80 -8.17
N ILE A 387 -6.67 -0.83 -8.29
CA ILE A 387 -6.96 0.51 -8.80
C ILE A 387 -6.22 0.69 -10.13
N GLY A 388 -6.99 0.79 -11.22
CA GLY A 388 -6.45 1.14 -12.53
C GLY A 388 -6.32 2.66 -12.69
N THR A 389 -5.14 3.13 -13.09
CA THR A 389 -4.87 4.57 -13.12
C THR A 389 -4.53 5.12 -14.51
N LYS A 390 -4.68 4.32 -15.56
CA LYS A 390 -4.34 4.72 -16.95
C LYS A 390 -5.05 6.00 -17.41
N LYS A 391 -6.30 6.19 -17.01
CA LYS A 391 -7.11 7.38 -17.32
C LYS A 391 -7.32 8.31 -16.12
N ARG A 392 -6.73 8.01 -14.98
CA ARG A 392 -6.91 8.77 -13.75
C ARG A 392 -5.62 9.47 -13.39
N HIS A 393 -5.62 10.79 -13.55
CA HIS A 393 -4.42 11.61 -13.40
C HIS A 393 -4.56 12.68 -12.33
N THR A 394 -5.78 13.00 -11.90
CA THR A 394 -6.04 13.99 -10.87
C THR A 394 -6.26 13.34 -9.50
N TYR A 395 -6.17 14.15 -8.45
CA TYR A 395 -6.53 13.70 -7.11
C TYR A 395 -7.98 13.22 -7.06
N ALA A 396 -8.89 13.99 -7.65
CA ALA A 396 -10.33 13.70 -7.66
C ALA A 396 -10.64 12.37 -8.35
N ASP A 397 -10.03 12.08 -9.51
CA ASP A 397 -10.24 10.81 -10.24
C ASP A 397 -9.78 9.59 -9.42
N LEU A 398 -8.64 9.73 -8.73
CA LEU A 398 -8.07 8.65 -7.90
C LEU A 398 -8.86 8.46 -6.60
N TYR A 399 -9.28 9.57 -5.98
CA TYR A 399 -10.13 9.56 -4.78
C TYR A 399 -11.43 8.82 -5.05
N ASP A 400 -12.11 9.20 -6.11
CA ASP A 400 -13.39 8.66 -6.56
C ASP A 400 -13.33 7.13 -6.73
N ALA A 401 -12.38 6.67 -7.56
CA ALA A 401 -12.18 5.24 -7.76
C ALA A 401 -11.80 4.49 -6.47
N THR A 402 -10.99 5.10 -5.61
CA THR A 402 -10.57 4.44 -4.36
C THR A 402 -11.73 4.30 -3.39
N VAL A 403 -12.55 5.34 -3.24
CA VAL A 403 -13.75 5.31 -2.38
C VAL A 403 -14.76 4.28 -2.86
N HIS A 404 -14.96 4.16 -4.18
CA HIS A 404 -15.83 3.15 -4.79
C HIS A 404 -15.42 1.73 -4.37
N GLU A 405 -14.15 1.39 -4.53
CA GLU A 405 -13.66 0.06 -4.20
C GLU A 405 -13.63 -0.21 -2.68
N LEU A 406 -13.39 0.82 -1.87
CA LEU A 406 -13.48 0.72 -0.40
C LEU A 406 -14.92 0.51 0.08
N ALA A 407 -15.90 1.08 -0.62
CA ALA A 407 -17.30 0.83 -0.32
C ALA A 407 -17.68 -0.64 -0.56
N HIS A 408 -17.17 -1.25 -1.63
CA HIS A 408 -17.26 -2.69 -1.85
C HIS A 408 -16.60 -3.48 -0.72
N ALA A 409 -15.39 -3.10 -0.30
CA ALA A 409 -14.68 -3.78 0.78
C ALA A 409 -15.42 -3.67 2.13
N SER A 410 -16.05 -2.52 2.44
CA SER A 410 -16.95 -2.39 3.59
C SER A 410 -18.18 -3.30 3.47
N HIS A 411 -18.80 -3.36 2.30
CA HIS A 411 -19.93 -4.27 2.05
C HIS A 411 -19.49 -5.73 2.22
N PHE A 412 -18.30 -6.09 1.75
CA PHE A 412 -17.73 -7.42 2.02
C PHE A 412 -17.57 -7.69 3.52
N SER A 413 -17.12 -6.71 4.31
CA SER A 413 -17.01 -6.87 5.78
C SER A 413 -18.35 -7.19 6.44
N GLN A 414 -19.45 -6.68 5.93
CA GLN A 414 -20.79 -6.95 6.45
C GLN A 414 -21.42 -8.23 5.88
N ALA A 415 -21.39 -8.38 4.57
CA ALA A 415 -22.11 -9.45 3.88
C ALA A 415 -21.30 -10.75 3.70
N GLY A 416 -19.97 -10.67 3.79
CA GLY A 416 -19.07 -11.80 3.73
C GLY A 416 -19.09 -12.54 2.38
N LYS A 417 -18.43 -13.70 2.36
CA LYS A 417 -18.28 -14.54 1.16
C LYS A 417 -19.60 -15.05 0.57
N VAL A 418 -20.62 -15.20 1.40
CA VAL A 418 -21.94 -15.68 0.97
C VAL A 418 -22.54 -14.76 -0.10
N PHE A 419 -22.34 -13.46 0.04
CA PHE A 419 -22.73 -12.47 -0.96
C PHE A 419 -21.64 -12.31 -2.04
N TRP A 420 -20.36 -12.28 -1.63
CA TRP A 420 -19.26 -11.86 -2.49
C TRP A 420 -18.85 -12.89 -3.54
N ASP A 421 -18.85 -14.19 -3.20
CA ASP A 421 -18.53 -15.24 -4.17
C ASP A 421 -19.51 -15.27 -5.38
N PRO A 422 -20.85 -15.22 -5.17
CA PRO A 422 -21.80 -15.06 -6.28
C PRO A 422 -21.65 -13.75 -7.05
N TYR A 423 -21.38 -12.63 -6.39
CA TYR A 423 -21.16 -11.33 -7.00
C TYR A 423 -19.98 -11.37 -7.99
N ILE A 424 -18.80 -11.77 -7.52
CA ILE A 424 -17.60 -11.88 -8.37
C ILE A 424 -17.79 -12.88 -9.50
N ARG A 425 -18.44 -14.02 -9.21
CA ARG A 425 -18.77 -15.00 -10.22
C ARG A 425 -19.63 -14.41 -11.34
N TYR A 426 -20.68 -13.66 -10.99
CA TYR A 426 -21.55 -13.01 -11.96
C TYR A 426 -20.75 -12.08 -12.89
N ILE A 427 -19.91 -11.20 -12.31
CA ILE A 427 -19.10 -10.24 -13.08
C ILE A 427 -18.14 -10.95 -14.04
N LEU A 428 -17.42 -11.97 -13.58
CA LEU A 428 -16.50 -12.73 -14.41
C LEU A 428 -17.23 -13.46 -15.55
N GLU A 429 -18.37 -14.10 -15.26
CA GLU A 429 -19.17 -14.79 -16.27
C GLU A 429 -19.77 -13.81 -17.29
N ALA A 430 -20.28 -12.67 -16.86
CA ALA A 430 -20.82 -11.62 -17.73
C ALA A 430 -19.74 -11.10 -18.68
N PHE A 431 -18.58 -10.74 -18.15
CA PHE A 431 -17.45 -10.28 -18.95
C PHE A 431 -17.04 -11.27 -20.04
N VAL A 432 -16.90 -12.55 -19.67
CA VAL A 432 -16.44 -13.61 -20.59
C VAL A 432 -17.44 -13.92 -21.69
N THR A 433 -18.74 -13.83 -21.39
CA THR A 433 -19.78 -14.31 -22.29
C THR A 433 -20.51 -13.22 -23.08
N GLU A 434 -20.59 -12.02 -22.52
CA GLU A 434 -21.32 -10.88 -23.11
C GLU A 434 -20.37 -9.83 -23.72
N GLY A 435 -19.06 -10.03 -23.57
CA GLY A 435 -18.01 -9.36 -24.33
C GLY A 435 -17.85 -7.88 -24.03
N LYS A 436 -17.15 -7.54 -22.95
CA LYS A 436 -16.63 -6.22 -22.57
C LYS A 436 -17.54 -5.30 -21.76
N GLU A 437 -18.77 -5.64 -21.46
CA GLU A 437 -19.55 -4.86 -20.50
C GLU A 437 -19.29 -5.39 -19.09
N ALA A 438 -18.71 -4.55 -18.24
CA ALA A 438 -18.26 -4.94 -16.90
C ALA A 438 -19.37 -5.57 -16.06
N TYR A 439 -20.62 -5.13 -16.25
CA TYR A 439 -21.77 -5.57 -15.46
C TYR A 439 -22.74 -6.47 -16.22
N GLY A 440 -22.44 -6.83 -17.47
CA GLY A 440 -23.37 -7.54 -18.35
C GLY A 440 -24.69 -6.79 -18.55
N THR A 441 -25.73 -7.54 -18.93
CA THR A 441 -27.06 -6.98 -19.26
C THR A 441 -28.07 -7.04 -18.11
N GLY A 442 -27.71 -7.61 -16.96
CA GLY A 442 -28.64 -7.83 -15.83
C GLY A 442 -29.61 -9.00 -16.01
N GLY A 443 -29.57 -9.68 -17.16
CA GLY A 443 -30.48 -10.78 -17.48
C GLY A 443 -30.06 -12.17 -16.98
N ARG A 444 -28.89 -12.29 -16.38
CA ARG A 444 -28.31 -13.57 -15.94
C ARG A 444 -28.66 -13.89 -14.50
N ASN A 445 -28.60 -15.18 -14.16
CA ASN A 445 -28.70 -15.62 -12.79
C ASN A 445 -27.56 -15.01 -11.95
N GLY A 446 -27.88 -14.47 -10.77
CA GLY A 446 -26.93 -13.80 -9.91
C GLY A 446 -26.76 -12.28 -10.17
N ALA A 447 -27.45 -11.70 -11.18
CA ALA A 447 -27.37 -10.27 -11.48
C ALA A 447 -27.70 -9.38 -10.26
N GLY A 448 -28.61 -9.80 -9.42
CA GLY A 448 -29.02 -9.00 -8.24
C GLY A 448 -27.89 -8.80 -7.23
N PHE A 449 -26.92 -9.71 -7.12
CA PHE A 449 -25.71 -9.46 -6.31
C PHE A 449 -24.91 -8.28 -6.88
N CYS A 450 -24.72 -8.25 -8.20
CA CYS A 450 -24.08 -7.12 -8.87
C CYS A 450 -24.89 -5.84 -8.68
N GLU A 451 -26.21 -5.89 -8.87
CA GLU A 451 -27.10 -4.75 -8.71
C GLU A 451 -26.94 -4.10 -7.34
N VAL A 452 -27.11 -4.86 -6.28
CA VAL A 452 -27.04 -4.33 -4.89
C VAL A 452 -25.63 -3.85 -4.55
N GLY A 453 -24.61 -4.61 -4.92
CA GLY A 453 -23.20 -4.24 -4.65
C GLY A 453 -22.79 -2.95 -5.35
N GLU A 454 -23.12 -2.81 -6.63
CA GLU A 454 -22.78 -1.63 -7.44
C GLU A 454 -23.61 -0.39 -7.03
N MET A 455 -24.89 -0.56 -6.73
CA MET A 455 -25.70 0.54 -6.22
C MET A 455 -25.09 1.16 -4.97
N TRP A 456 -24.57 0.34 -4.06
CA TRP A 456 -23.92 0.81 -2.84
C TRP A 456 -22.60 1.54 -3.15
N ALA A 457 -21.73 0.94 -3.96
CA ALA A 457 -20.43 1.52 -4.25
C ALA A 457 -20.53 2.86 -4.98
N TYR A 458 -21.38 2.98 -6.00
CA TYR A 458 -21.63 4.24 -6.70
C TYR A 458 -22.26 5.30 -5.80
N PHE A 459 -23.19 4.91 -4.93
CA PHE A 459 -23.75 5.84 -3.97
C PHE A 459 -22.71 6.39 -3.00
N MET A 460 -21.84 5.53 -2.47
CA MET A 460 -20.77 5.96 -1.56
C MET A 460 -19.76 6.85 -2.28
N GLU A 461 -19.31 6.47 -3.48
CA GLU A 461 -18.49 7.28 -4.36
C GLU A 461 -19.06 8.69 -4.49
N ALA A 462 -20.28 8.81 -5.01
CA ALA A 462 -20.93 10.10 -5.24
C ALA A 462 -21.16 10.91 -3.95
N SER A 463 -21.54 10.24 -2.87
CA SER A 463 -21.87 10.93 -1.62
C SER A 463 -20.63 11.44 -0.88
N LEU A 464 -19.52 10.72 -0.93
CA LEU A 464 -18.25 11.17 -0.35
C LEU A 464 -17.55 12.21 -1.23
N TYR A 465 -17.67 12.08 -2.55
CA TYR A 465 -17.22 13.11 -3.48
C TYR A 465 -17.93 14.45 -3.22
N LYS A 466 -19.27 14.42 -3.09
CA LYS A 466 -20.07 15.59 -2.70
C LYS A 466 -19.54 16.22 -1.42
N ASP A 467 -19.28 15.42 -0.39
CA ASP A 467 -18.82 15.92 0.91
C ASP A 467 -17.45 16.59 0.79
N ARG A 468 -16.50 15.92 0.12
CA ARG A 468 -15.12 16.39 0.00
C ARG A 468 -15.01 17.66 -0.84
N TYR A 469 -15.67 17.70 -1.99
CA TYR A 469 -15.55 18.82 -2.93
C TYR A 469 -16.65 19.88 -2.76
N SER A 470 -17.59 19.68 -1.81
CA SER A 470 -18.70 20.61 -1.55
C SER A 470 -19.53 20.91 -2.82
N VAL A 471 -19.75 19.91 -3.64
CA VAL A 471 -20.53 19.98 -4.89
C VAL A 471 -21.89 19.29 -4.71
N PRO A 472 -22.87 19.52 -5.61
CA PRO A 472 -24.08 18.70 -5.65
C PRO A 472 -23.75 17.21 -5.83
N MET A 473 -24.62 16.32 -5.35
CA MET A 473 -24.48 14.88 -5.60
C MET A 473 -24.31 14.62 -7.08
N PRO A 474 -23.22 13.96 -7.51
CA PRO A 474 -23.05 13.55 -8.89
C PRO A 474 -24.22 12.71 -9.38
N THR A 475 -24.62 12.89 -10.63
CA THR A 475 -25.68 12.09 -11.27
C THR A 475 -25.05 10.92 -12.01
N PHE A 476 -25.68 9.75 -11.89
CA PHE A 476 -25.20 8.56 -12.58
C PHE A 476 -25.68 8.54 -14.03
N GLY A 477 -24.88 7.95 -14.92
CA GLY A 477 -25.26 7.78 -16.31
C GLY A 477 -26.45 6.82 -16.48
N THR A 478 -27.24 7.01 -17.51
CA THR A 478 -28.41 6.15 -17.82
C THR A 478 -28.04 4.79 -18.40
N SER A 479 -26.75 4.51 -18.55
CA SER A 479 -26.22 3.29 -19.16
C SER A 479 -26.32 2.06 -18.26
N PHE A 480 -26.48 2.23 -16.97
CA PHE A 480 -26.60 1.10 -16.04
C PHE A 480 -28.01 0.50 -16.03
N TRP A 481 -28.09 -0.83 -15.94
CA TRP A 481 -29.35 -1.53 -15.71
C TRP A 481 -29.75 -1.56 -14.23
N PHE A 482 -28.85 -1.21 -13.30
CA PHE A 482 -29.09 -0.99 -11.88
C PHE A 482 -29.24 0.52 -11.56
N ARG A 483 -29.71 0.87 -10.35
CA ARG A 483 -30.16 2.23 -10.02
C ARG A 483 -29.55 2.76 -8.74
N PRO A 484 -28.30 3.25 -8.74
CA PRO A 484 -27.68 3.87 -7.56
C PRO A 484 -28.46 5.08 -7.04
N GLU A 485 -29.24 5.73 -7.92
CA GLU A 485 -30.08 6.88 -7.61
C GLU A 485 -31.08 6.59 -6.48
N ILE A 486 -31.46 5.33 -6.26
CA ILE A 486 -32.34 4.91 -5.18
C ILE A 486 -31.73 5.32 -3.83
N PHE A 487 -30.46 5.00 -3.60
CA PHE A 487 -29.79 5.35 -2.35
C PHE A 487 -29.55 6.86 -2.22
N SER A 488 -29.17 7.53 -3.31
CA SER A 488 -29.01 8.99 -3.33
C SER A 488 -30.31 9.69 -2.98
N TYR A 489 -31.43 9.23 -3.54
CA TYR A 489 -32.76 9.80 -3.27
C TYR A 489 -33.23 9.59 -1.83
N LEU A 490 -33.01 8.41 -1.27
CA LEU A 490 -33.29 8.10 0.14
C LEU A 490 -32.44 8.97 1.08
N TYR A 491 -31.14 9.08 0.78
CA TYR A 491 -30.18 9.88 1.56
C TYR A 491 -30.56 11.37 1.57
N GLU A 492 -30.86 11.96 0.41
CA GLU A 492 -31.29 13.37 0.31
C GLU A 492 -32.60 13.65 1.05
N ARG A 493 -33.39 12.60 1.37
CA ARG A 493 -34.65 12.70 2.13
C ARG A 493 -34.52 12.24 3.57
N GLY A 494 -33.30 12.16 4.06
CA GLY A 494 -33.00 12.02 5.47
C GLY A 494 -32.79 10.58 5.96
N MET A 495 -32.63 9.59 5.08
CA MET A 495 -31.99 8.34 5.49
C MET A 495 -30.48 8.55 5.57
N THR A 496 -29.84 8.02 6.61
CA THR A 496 -28.39 8.08 6.74
C THR A 496 -27.70 6.98 5.91
N ARG A 497 -26.40 7.15 5.64
CA ARG A 497 -25.59 6.11 4.99
C ARG A 497 -25.60 4.81 5.80
N GLY A 498 -25.46 4.92 7.14
CA GLY A 498 -25.53 3.78 8.03
C GLY A 498 -26.89 3.08 8.05
N GLU A 499 -28.00 3.80 7.93
CA GLU A 499 -29.34 3.19 7.80
C GLU A 499 -29.45 2.36 6.51
N ILE A 500 -28.97 2.87 5.38
CA ILE A 500 -28.94 2.15 4.10
C ILE A 500 -27.99 0.95 4.19
N TYR A 501 -26.78 1.16 4.72
CA TYR A 501 -25.77 0.13 4.86
C TYR A 501 -26.24 -1.07 5.67
N ARG A 502 -26.92 -0.86 6.79
CA ARG A 502 -27.42 -1.95 7.63
C ARG A 502 -28.40 -2.89 6.94
N ALA A 503 -29.02 -2.46 5.84
CA ALA A 503 -29.87 -3.32 5.02
C ALA A 503 -29.08 -4.23 4.05
N LEU A 504 -27.77 -3.98 3.83
CA LEU A 504 -26.93 -4.74 2.89
C LEU A 504 -26.43 -6.05 3.54
N LYS A 505 -27.35 -6.94 3.88
CA LYS A 505 -27.07 -8.23 4.54
C LYS A 505 -26.66 -9.30 3.51
N PRO A 506 -26.08 -10.43 3.96
CA PRO A 506 -25.64 -11.51 3.06
C PRO A 506 -26.72 -12.05 2.11
N GLU A 507 -27.96 -12.08 2.56
CA GLU A 507 -29.13 -12.59 1.82
C GLU A 507 -29.76 -11.57 0.87
N ILE A 508 -29.40 -10.30 0.96
CA ILE A 508 -30.01 -9.21 0.18
C ILE A 508 -29.35 -9.12 -1.20
N ASN A 509 -29.79 -9.94 -2.11
CA ASN A 509 -29.22 -10.11 -3.45
C ASN A 509 -30.17 -9.71 -4.57
N SER A 510 -31.11 -8.82 -4.31
CA SER A 510 -31.98 -8.18 -5.30
C SER A 510 -32.56 -6.88 -4.73
N THR A 511 -33.00 -6.00 -5.63
CA THR A 511 -33.68 -4.75 -5.26
C THR A 511 -35.02 -4.99 -4.56
N ASP A 512 -35.73 -6.08 -4.88
CA ASP A 512 -36.97 -6.44 -4.18
C ASP A 512 -36.70 -6.79 -2.71
N LEU A 513 -35.72 -7.67 -2.44
CA LEU A 513 -35.33 -8.02 -1.07
C LEU A 513 -34.79 -6.81 -0.32
N LEU A 514 -34.01 -5.96 -0.99
CA LEU A 514 -33.49 -4.72 -0.40
C LEU A 514 -34.63 -3.78 0.05
N LYS A 515 -35.65 -3.61 -0.80
CA LYS A 515 -36.81 -2.81 -0.48
C LYS A 515 -37.58 -3.38 0.70
N GLU A 516 -37.86 -4.68 0.74
CA GLU A 516 -38.52 -5.37 1.84
C GLU A 516 -37.74 -5.22 3.14
N GLU A 517 -36.42 -5.38 3.10
CA GLU A 517 -35.54 -5.23 4.26
C GLU A 517 -35.55 -3.80 4.80
N LEU A 518 -35.43 -2.80 3.92
CA LEU A 518 -35.49 -1.37 4.32
C LEU A 518 -36.84 -1.03 4.98
N ILE A 519 -37.97 -1.50 4.44
CA ILE A 519 -39.29 -1.30 5.04
C ILE A 519 -39.38 -2.01 6.38
N SER A 520 -38.88 -3.25 6.49
CA SER A 520 -38.89 -4.01 7.75
C SER A 520 -38.07 -3.32 8.83
N MET A 521 -36.92 -2.74 8.49
CA MET A 521 -36.06 -2.04 9.45
C MET A 521 -36.56 -0.66 9.82
N TYR A 522 -37.20 0.05 8.87
CA TYR A 522 -37.63 1.45 8.99
C TYR A 522 -39.10 1.62 8.58
N PRO A 523 -40.06 1.00 9.29
CA PRO A 523 -41.49 1.04 8.92
C PRO A 523 -42.06 2.46 8.90
N GLU A 524 -41.49 3.38 9.68
CA GLU A 524 -41.89 4.79 9.67
C GLU A 524 -41.53 5.52 8.37
N ARG A 525 -40.68 4.92 7.55
CA ARG A 525 -40.22 5.43 6.24
C ARG A 525 -40.78 4.63 5.05
N GLU A 526 -41.68 3.67 5.28
CA GLU A 526 -42.28 2.79 4.27
C GLU A 526 -42.72 3.56 3.02
N THR A 527 -43.54 4.61 3.20
CA THR A 527 -44.01 5.43 2.09
C THR A 527 -42.90 6.05 1.25
N LEU A 528 -41.86 6.55 1.91
CA LEU A 528 -40.68 7.09 1.21
C LEU A 528 -39.95 6.01 0.42
N ILE A 529 -39.73 4.84 1.02
CA ILE A 529 -39.04 3.72 0.38
C ILE A 529 -39.81 3.23 -0.82
N GLU A 530 -41.11 2.94 -0.68
CA GLU A 530 -42.00 2.50 -1.77
C GLU A 530 -42.04 3.48 -2.95
N GLN A 531 -42.20 4.77 -2.66
CA GLN A 531 -42.18 5.82 -3.68
C GLN A 531 -40.85 5.89 -4.42
N THR A 532 -39.73 5.72 -3.70
CA THR A 532 -38.39 5.77 -4.28
C THR A 532 -38.19 4.60 -5.24
N PHE A 533 -38.42 3.37 -4.81
CA PHE A 533 -38.27 2.20 -5.67
C PHE A 533 -39.18 2.27 -6.89
N THR A 534 -40.44 2.67 -6.72
CA THR A 534 -41.41 2.88 -7.80
C THR A 534 -40.90 3.94 -8.81
N LEU A 535 -40.34 5.07 -8.33
CA LEU A 535 -39.82 6.15 -9.16
C LEU A 535 -38.73 5.67 -10.11
N TYR A 536 -37.89 4.74 -9.65
CA TYR A 536 -36.77 4.19 -10.44
C TYR A 536 -37.12 2.85 -11.11
N GLY A 537 -38.39 2.44 -11.11
CA GLY A 537 -38.89 1.25 -11.82
C GLY A 537 -38.45 -0.08 -11.21
N LYS A 538 -38.30 -0.09 -9.90
CA LYS A 538 -37.92 -1.27 -9.09
C LYS A 538 -38.99 -1.63 -8.05
#